data_a169e156507a5483c55e9e7e7b643a5c
#
_entry.id   a169e156507a5483c55e9e7e7b643a5c
#
_cell.length_a   1.000
_cell.length_b   1.000
_cell.length_c   1.000
_cell.angle_alpha   90.00
_cell.angle_beta   90.00
_cell.angle_gamma   90.00
#
_symmetry.space_group_name_H-M   'P 1'
#
loop_
_entity.id
_entity.type
_entity.pdbx_description
1 polymer ?
#
loop_
_entity_poly.entity_id
_entity_poly.type
_entity_poly.pdbx_seq_one_letter_code
_entity_poly.pdbx_strand_id
1 'polypeptide(L)'
;MKKADWIAKYKKINDQEALGKYAEKAKKVIETFGGKALVRGGKYITFEGEDFIRTVIWEFENIDVAIKCHDSKEYQEAWFLAKNTTNRDLLIVEGV
;
A
#
# COMPACT_ATOMS: atom_id res chain seq x y z
N MET A 1 3.57 18.93 -11.48
CA MET A 1 2.51 17.93 -11.43
C MET A 1 2.11 17.67 -9.98
N LYS A 2 0.87 17.31 -9.77
CA LYS A 2 0.38 16.98 -8.43
C LYS A 2 0.94 15.63 -8.01
N LYS A 3 1.27 15.52 -6.74
CA LYS A 3 1.66 14.24 -6.15
C LYS A 3 0.45 13.33 -6.05
N ALA A 4 0.68 12.05 -5.84
CA ALA A 4 -0.39 11.08 -5.70
C ALA A 4 -0.16 10.20 -4.48
N ASP A 5 -1.24 9.80 -3.85
CA ASP A 5 -1.20 8.91 -2.69
C ASP A 5 -1.73 7.53 -3.07
N TRP A 6 -0.99 6.52 -2.65
CA TRP A 6 -1.35 5.11 -2.73
C TRP A 6 -1.84 4.73 -1.33
N ILE A 7 -3.12 4.41 -1.22
CA ILE A 7 -3.75 4.17 0.07
C ILE A 7 -4.25 2.74 0.16
N ALA A 8 -3.69 1.98 1.09
CA ALA A 8 -4.09 0.61 1.37
C ALA A 8 -4.76 0.54 2.73
N LYS A 9 -5.98 0.00 2.78
CA LYS A 9 -6.76 -0.15 4.00
C LYS A 9 -7.08 -1.63 4.19
N TYR A 10 -6.58 -2.21 5.26
CA TYR A 10 -6.64 -3.65 5.50
C TYR A 10 -7.86 -4.02 6.34
N LYS A 11 -8.65 -4.94 5.82
CA LYS A 11 -9.85 -5.46 6.49
C LYS A 11 -9.54 -6.69 7.31
N LYS A 12 -8.72 -7.58 6.75
CA LYS A 12 -8.39 -8.86 7.38
C LYS A 12 -6.99 -9.32 6.96
N ILE A 13 -6.23 -9.78 7.93
CA ILE A 13 -4.89 -10.32 7.72
C ILE A 13 -4.89 -11.72 8.34
N ASN A 14 -4.90 -12.76 7.50
CA ASN A 14 -4.95 -14.15 7.97
C ASN A 14 -3.57 -14.76 8.21
N ASP A 15 -2.52 -14.14 7.66
CA ASP A 15 -1.16 -14.62 7.79
C ASP A 15 -0.21 -13.43 7.94
N GLN A 16 0.17 -13.15 9.18
CA GLN A 16 1.05 -12.02 9.50
C GLN A 16 2.44 -12.21 8.93
N GLU A 17 2.92 -13.44 8.85
CA GLU A 17 4.25 -13.72 8.30
C GLU A 17 4.28 -13.43 6.80
N ALA A 18 3.25 -13.86 6.07
CA ALA A 18 3.13 -13.58 4.64
C ALA A 18 3.06 -12.08 4.38
N LEU A 19 2.28 -11.36 5.20
CA LEU A 19 2.19 -9.91 5.08
C LEU A 19 3.54 -9.24 5.33
N GLY A 20 4.30 -9.72 6.31
CA GLY A 20 5.63 -9.20 6.60
C GLY A 20 6.60 -9.38 5.43
N LYS A 21 6.58 -10.54 4.80
CA LYS A 21 7.40 -10.81 3.61
C LYS A 21 7.03 -9.90 2.45
N TYR A 22 5.72 -9.72 2.22
CA TYR A 22 5.22 -8.78 1.22
C TYR A 22 5.71 -7.37 1.52
N ALA A 23 5.50 -6.90 2.75
CA ALA A 23 5.83 -5.53 3.15
C ALA A 23 7.31 -5.23 2.95
N GLU A 24 8.20 -6.17 3.27
CA GLU A 24 9.63 -6.01 3.09
C GLU A 24 10.00 -5.86 1.61
N LYS A 25 9.48 -6.74 0.75
CA LYS A 25 9.73 -6.67 -0.69
C LYS A 25 9.08 -5.44 -1.32
N ALA A 26 7.83 -5.17 -0.99
CA ALA A 26 7.08 -4.06 -1.54
C ALA A 26 7.74 -2.72 -1.23
N LYS A 27 8.24 -2.55 -0.01
CA LYS A 27 8.94 -1.33 0.39
C LYS A 27 10.08 -1.01 -0.57
N LYS A 28 10.90 -1.99 -0.90
CA LYS A 28 12.05 -1.80 -1.80
C LYS A 28 11.60 -1.40 -3.20
N VAL A 29 10.57 -2.06 -3.72
CA VAL A 29 10.03 -1.76 -5.04
C VAL A 29 9.43 -0.35 -5.07
N ILE A 30 8.59 -0.03 -4.10
CA ILE A 30 7.91 1.26 -4.02
C ILE A 30 8.93 2.39 -3.92
N GLU A 31 9.96 2.24 -3.11
CA GLU A 31 11.02 3.23 -2.97
C GLU A 31 11.82 3.41 -4.27
N THR A 32 12.00 2.33 -5.03
CA THR A 32 12.65 2.40 -6.35
C THR A 32 11.86 3.29 -7.31
N PHE A 33 10.54 3.31 -7.18
CA PHE A 33 9.67 4.20 -7.97
C PHE A 33 9.51 5.59 -7.35
N GLY A 34 10.30 5.90 -6.31
CA GLY A 34 10.25 7.19 -5.65
C GLY A 34 9.15 7.34 -4.61
N GLY A 35 8.52 6.24 -4.22
CA GLY A 35 7.51 6.27 -3.18
C GLY A 35 8.08 6.60 -1.81
N LYS A 36 7.34 7.42 -1.08
CA LYS A 36 7.70 7.84 0.27
C LYS A 36 6.58 7.44 1.24
N ALA A 37 6.93 6.71 2.29
CA ALA A 37 5.94 6.28 3.28
C ALA A 37 5.46 7.47 4.10
N LEU A 38 4.15 7.68 4.13
CA LEU A 38 3.51 8.69 4.98
C LEU A 38 2.85 8.05 6.18
N VAL A 39 2.26 6.87 6.00
CA VAL A 39 1.58 6.10 7.05
C VAL A 39 1.91 4.63 6.84
N ARG A 40 2.30 3.94 7.89
CA ARG A 40 2.62 2.51 7.82
C ARG A 40 2.08 1.76 9.04
N GLY A 41 0.75 1.72 9.15
CA GLY A 41 0.11 0.95 10.21
C GLY A 41 0.30 1.52 11.61
N GLY A 42 0.34 2.85 11.74
CA GLY A 42 0.43 3.50 13.03
C GLY A 42 -0.88 3.43 13.81
N LYS A 43 -0.87 4.05 14.99
CA LYS A 43 -2.09 4.18 15.81
C LYS A 43 -3.20 4.81 15.00
N TYR A 44 -4.40 4.34 15.20
CA TYR A 44 -5.56 4.87 14.49
C TYR A 44 -6.78 4.89 15.39
N ILE A 45 -7.76 5.70 15.00
CA ILE A 45 -9.08 5.71 15.62
C ILE A 45 -10.11 5.85 14.50
N THR A 46 -11.11 4.98 14.52
CA THR A 46 -12.18 4.99 13.53
C THR A 46 -13.38 5.75 14.11
N PHE A 47 -13.76 6.84 13.45
CA PHE A 47 -14.94 7.62 13.86
C PHE A 47 -16.20 7.19 13.14
N GLU A 48 -16.08 6.81 11.87
CA GLU A 48 -17.23 6.45 11.06
C GLU A 48 -16.80 5.38 10.03
N GLY A 49 -17.74 4.51 9.71
CA GLY A 49 -17.55 3.50 8.67
C GLY A 49 -16.89 2.23 9.15
N GLU A 50 -16.30 1.52 8.23
CA GLU A 50 -15.67 0.23 8.51
C GLU A 50 -14.39 0.42 9.32
N ASP A 51 -14.19 -0.44 10.31
CA ASP A 51 -12.99 -0.39 11.15
C ASP A 51 -11.86 -1.17 10.48
N PHE A 52 -11.08 -0.47 9.64
CA PHE A 52 -9.92 -1.07 9.01
C PHE A 52 -8.81 -1.26 10.06
N ILE A 53 -8.21 -2.45 10.08
CA ILE A 53 -7.23 -2.80 11.12
C ILE A 53 -5.82 -2.28 10.85
N ARG A 54 -5.58 -1.79 9.64
CA ARG A 54 -4.27 -1.24 9.25
C ARG A 54 -4.45 -0.32 8.06
N THR A 55 -3.76 0.83 8.08
CA THR A 55 -3.73 1.76 6.95
C THR A 55 -2.28 2.04 6.58
N VAL A 56 -2.00 2.01 5.28
CA VAL A 56 -0.67 2.32 4.75
C VAL A 56 -0.84 3.34 3.63
N ILE A 57 -0.07 4.42 3.66
CA ILE A 57 -0.10 5.45 2.62
C ILE A 57 1.31 5.71 2.13
N TRP A 58 1.48 5.62 0.81
CA TRP A 58 2.72 5.97 0.12
C TRP A 58 2.45 7.15 -0.80
N GLU A 59 3.35 8.13 -0.79
CA GLU A 59 3.27 9.28 -1.68
C GLU A 59 4.22 9.09 -2.85
N PHE A 60 3.75 9.40 -4.07
CA PHE A 60 4.54 9.36 -5.30
C PHE A 60 4.56 10.74 -5.95
N GLU A 61 5.54 10.98 -6.83
CA GLU A 61 5.68 12.28 -7.51
C GLU A 61 4.46 12.63 -8.35
N ASN A 62 3.80 11.62 -8.92
CA ASN A 62 2.57 11.82 -9.70
C ASN A 62 1.83 10.49 -9.81
N ILE A 63 0.59 10.55 -10.30
CA ILE A 63 -0.27 9.37 -10.38
C ILE A 63 0.25 8.33 -11.39
N ASP A 64 0.85 8.78 -12.48
CA ASP A 64 1.36 7.85 -13.50
C ASP A 64 2.48 6.96 -12.96
N VAL A 65 3.36 7.53 -12.15
CA VAL A 65 4.44 6.77 -11.50
C VAL A 65 3.88 5.77 -10.51
N ALA A 66 2.87 6.18 -9.73
CA ALA A 66 2.22 5.26 -8.79
C ALA A 66 1.58 4.07 -9.50
N ILE A 67 0.90 4.34 -10.61
CA ILE A 67 0.27 3.29 -11.43
C ILE A 67 1.34 2.36 -12.00
N LYS A 68 2.43 2.92 -12.53
CA LYS A 68 3.54 2.11 -13.05
C LYS A 68 4.13 1.20 -11.98
N CYS A 69 4.26 1.71 -10.76
CA CYS A 69 4.74 0.91 -9.64
C CYS A 69 3.80 -0.27 -9.39
N HIS A 70 2.50 0.01 -9.28
CA HIS A 70 1.50 -1.02 -9.04
C HIS A 70 1.51 -2.10 -10.14
N ASP A 71 1.62 -1.67 -11.39
CA ASP A 71 1.56 -2.59 -12.53
C ASP A 71 2.90 -3.26 -12.82
N SER A 72 3.97 -2.88 -12.12
CA SER A 72 5.28 -3.48 -12.34
C SER A 72 5.28 -4.96 -11.95
N LYS A 73 6.09 -5.74 -12.68
CA LYS A 73 6.28 -7.14 -12.39
C LYS A 73 6.79 -7.33 -10.96
N GLU A 74 7.74 -6.50 -10.55
CA GLU A 74 8.36 -6.58 -9.23
C GLU A 74 7.35 -6.39 -8.11
N TYR A 75 6.45 -5.39 -8.25
CA TYR A 75 5.42 -5.18 -7.25
C TYR A 75 4.41 -6.33 -7.22
N GLN A 76 3.98 -6.79 -8.38
CA GLN A 76 3.01 -7.89 -8.46
C GLN A 76 3.59 -9.19 -7.88
N GLU A 77 4.87 -9.44 -8.09
CA GLU A 77 5.55 -10.58 -7.45
C GLU A 77 5.56 -10.44 -5.93
N ALA A 78 5.79 -9.23 -5.42
CA ALA A 78 5.74 -8.98 -3.97
C ALA A 78 4.32 -9.21 -3.43
N TRP A 79 3.32 -8.64 -4.10
CA TRP A 79 1.92 -8.77 -3.65
C TRP A 79 1.45 -10.23 -3.67
N PHE A 80 1.94 -11.02 -4.59
CA PHE A 80 1.60 -12.45 -4.67
C PHE A 80 1.87 -13.18 -3.35
N LEU A 81 2.85 -12.73 -2.57
CA LEU A 81 3.18 -13.35 -1.29
C LEU A 81 2.05 -13.26 -0.25
N ALA A 82 1.22 -12.22 -0.32
CA ALA A 82 0.18 -11.98 0.68
C ALA A 82 -1.23 -11.91 0.09
N LYS A 83 -1.36 -11.97 -1.23
CA LYS A 83 -2.63 -11.73 -1.92
C LYS A 83 -3.76 -12.64 -1.44
N ASN A 84 -3.48 -13.92 -1.23
CA ASN A 84 -4.51 -14.90 -0.88
C ASN A 84 -4.83 -14.96 0.62
N THR A 85 -4.04 -14.30 1.45
CA THR A 85 -4.23 -14.31 2.91
C THR A 85 -4.59 -12.94 3.48
N THR A 86 -4.83 -11.97 2.59
CA THR A 86 -5.09 -10.59 2.99
C THR A 86 -6.31 -10.07 2.25
N ASN A 87 -7.22 -9.42 2.99
CA ASN A 87 -8.34 -8.70 2.40
C ASN A 87 -8.13 -7.21 2.66
N ARG A 88 -7.96 -6.44 1.58
CA ARG A 88 -7.73 -4.99 1.68
C ARG A 88 -8.34 -4.23 0.52
N ASP A 89 -8.56 -2.94 0.74
CA ASP A 89 -8.86 -1.99 -0.31
C ASP A 89 -7.59 -1.23 -0.66
N LEU A 90 -7.38 -0.99 -1.94
CA LEU A 90 -6.24 -0.21 -2.41
C LEU A 90 -6.71 0.76 -3.49
N LEU A 91 -6.36 2.03 -3.34
CA LEU A 91 -6.63 3.02 -4.37
C LEU A 91 -5.44 3.96 -4.51
N ILE A 92 -5.36 4.61 -5.65
CA ILE A 92 -4.39 5.66 -5.91
C ILE A 92 -5.19 6.90 -6.27
N VAL A 93 -4.88 8.03 -5.63
CA VAL A 93 -5.63 9.28 -5.83
C VAL A 93 -4.66 10.44 -5.87
N GLU A 94 -4.91 11.41 -6.76
CA GLU A 94 -4.09 12.62 -6.81
C GLU A 94 -4.33 13.47 -5.57
N GLY A 95 -3.23 14.07 -5.10
CA GLY A 95 -3.30 15.08 -4.05
C GLY A 95 -3.70 16.45 -4.58
N VAL A 96 -3.67 17.43 -3.72
CA VAL A 96 -4.01 18.82 -4.07
C VAL A 96 -2.77 19.59 -4.63
#